data_f151c50f969b195c751c4afd61efe48d
#
_entry.id   f151c50f969b195c751c4afd61efe48d
#
_cell.length_a   1.000
_cell.length_b   1.000
_cell.length_c   1.000
_cell.angle_alpha   90.00
_cell.angle_beta   90.00
_cell.angle_gamma   90.00
#
_symmetry.space_group_name_H-M   'P 1'
#
loop_
_entity.id
_entity.type
_entity.pdbx_description
1 polymer ?
#
loop_
_entity_poly.entity_id
_entity_poly.type
_entity_poly.pdbx_seq_one_letter_code
_entity_poly.pdbx_strand_id
1 'polypeptide(L)'
;IYSTGEYLVDIAVSGHYAYLAHVSSGLLVVDIADPTNPVLAGTYVSPGFVQGVVVSGMYAYLAVGYPEGLRIVDISIPSSPVLTGFVETPGIAEGVAVSGDYAYVADGVSGGLQVVRVTNPAAPYIVGSLNTPGIAIAVAVAGSYAYVADGEDGGLRVLDISDPANPVEAGSYITPGSVHDVAVLGDYAFLADRYGSGLRVLDISNPAHLSEVGFYPTAGDALGIAVTAEYVYLADYAAGLIILRFSGDEPEPNWVYLALVMK
;
A
#
# COMPACT_ATOMS: atom_id res chain seq x y z
N ILE A 1 -2.58 -6.39 -23.46
CA ILE A 1 -3.34 -5.60 -22.47
C ILE A 1 -4.48 -6.48 -21.95
N TYR A 2 -4.60 -6.63 -20.64
CA TYR A 2 -5.75 -7.25 -19.99
C TYR A 2 -6.68 -6.15 -19.49
N SER A 3 -7.96 -6.19 -19.89
CA SER A 3 -8.97 -5.22 -19.48
C SER A 3 -10.00 -5.89 -18.59
N THR A 4 -10.23 -5.32 -17.42
CA THR A 4 -11.22 -5.82 -16.45
C THR A 4 -12.61 -5.20 -16.65
N GLY A 5 -12.71 -4.13 -17.44
CA GLY A 5 -13.96 -3.40 -17.70
C GLY A 5 -14.42 -2.45 -16.61
N GLU A 6 -13.78 -2.49 -15.42
CA GLU A 6 -14.08 -1.65 -14.26
C GLU A 6 -12.80 -1.22 -13.54
N TYR A 7 -12.94 -0.48 -12.44
CA TYR A 7 -11.81 0.10 -11.70
C TYR A 7 -11.03 -0.95 -10.93
N LEU A 8 -9.73 -0.96 -11.16
CA LEU A 8 -8.73 -1.58 -10.29
C LEU A 8 -8.17 -0.51 -9.37
N VAL A 9 -8.03 -0.84 -8.10
CA VAL A 9 -7.53 0.10 -7.09
C VAL A 9 -6.15 -0.27 -6.59
N ASP A 10 -5.81 -1.55 -6.60
CA ASP A 10 -4.50 -2.02 -6.13
C ASP A 10 -4.07 -3.32 -6.84
N ILE A 11 -2.77 -3.60 -6.82
CA ILE A 11 -2.16 -4.76 -7.45
C ILE A 11 -0.99 -5.29 -6.62
N ALA A 12 -0.97 -6.59 -6.41
CA ALA A 12 0.21 -7.31 -5.91
C ALA A 12 0.66 -8.34 -6.95
N VAL A 13 1.98 -8.57 -7.02
CA VAL A 13 2.55 -9.58 -7.93
C VAL A 13 3.33 -10.60 -7.13
N SER A 14 3.08 -11.88 -7.39
CA SER A 14 3.83 -12.98 -6.79
C SER A 14 3.98 -14.12 -7.79
N GLY A 15 5.24 -14.50 -8.08
CA GLY A 15 5.56 -15.50 -9.09
C GLY A 15 5.06 -15.09 -10.47
N HIS A 16 4.22 -15.93 -11.07
CA HIS A 16 3.63 -15.73 -12.39
C HIS A 16 2.21 -15.16 -12.33
N TYR A 17 1.78 -14.63 -11.18
CA TYR A 17 0.42 -14.13 -11.01
C TYR A 17 0.40 -12.69 -10.53
N ALA A 18 -0.52 -11.92 -11.13
CA ALA A 18 -0.95 -10.63 -10.62
C ALA A 18 -2.28 -10.79 -9.87
N TYR A 19 -2.35 -10.22 -8.70
CA TYR A 19 -3.50 -10.22 -7.79
C TYR A 19 -4.07 -8.83 -7.78
N LEU A 20 -5.27 -8.66 -8.32
CA LEU A 20 -5.86 -7.35 -8.58
C LEU A 20 -7.02 -7.10 -7.60
N ALA A 21 -6.94 -6.01 -6.86
CA ALA A 21 -8.06 -5.50 -6.08
C ALA A 21 -9.06 -4.82 -7.02
N HIS A 22 -10.19 -5.49 -7.25
CA HIS A 22 -11.23 -5.02 -8.17
C HIS A 22 -12.46 -4.59 -7.36
N VAL A 23 -12.90 -3.36 -7.58
CA VAL A 23 -13.93 -2.71 -6.73
C VAL A 23 -15.18 -3.54 -6.59
N SER A 24 -15.71 -4.12 -7.66
CA SER A 24 -16.98 -4.85 -7.63
C SER A 24 -16.86 -6.38 -7.65
N SER A 25 -15.74 -6.92 -8.15
CA SER A 25 -15.56 -8.36 -8.32
C SER A 25 -14.72 -9.00 -7.21
N GLY A 26 -14.09 -8.20 -6.36
CA GLY A 26 -13.25 -8.71 -5.27
C GLY A 26 -11.79 -8.89 -5.70
N LEU A 27 -11.22 -10.11 -5.56
CA LEU A 27 -9.86 -10.42 -5.98
C LEU A 27 -9.87 -11.12 -7.33
N LEU A 28 -9.21 -10.55 -8.33
CA LEU A 28 -8.93 -11.24 -9.59
C LEU A 28 -7.48 -11.76 -9.58
N VAL A 29 -7.30 -13.01 -9.95
CA VAL A 29 -5.98 -13.63 -10.12
C VAL A 29 -5.71 -13.77 -11.62
N VAL A 30 -4.68 -13.10 -12.11
CA VAL A 30 -4.32 -13.07 -13.53
C VAL A 30 -2.97 -13.76 -13.72
N ASP A 31 -2.93 -14.75 -14.58
CA ASP A 31 -1.68 -15.38 -15.01
C ASP A 31 -0.95 -14.42 -15.96
N ILE A 32 0.28 -14.07 -15.59
CA ILE A 32 1.19 -13.18 -16.31
C ILE A 32 2.48 -13.90 -16.73
N ALA A 33 2.48 -15.24 -16.77
CA ALA A 33 3.65 -16.01 -17.25
C ALA A 33 4.05 -15.60 -18.68
N ASP A 34 3.06 -15.30 -19.53
CA ASP A 34 3.26 -14.58 -20.78
C ASP A 34 2.75 -13.14 -20.65
N PRO A 35 3.64 -12.15 -20.41
CA PRO A 35 3.22 -10.76 -20.23
C PRO A 35 2.59 -10.14 -21.49
N THR A 36 2.75 -10.77 -22.65
CA THR A 36 2.11 -10.32 -23.89
C THR A 36 0.65 -10.78 -24.01
N ASN A 37 0.29 -11.84 -23.26
CA ASN A 37 -1.05 -12.42 -23.26
C ASN A 37 -1.52 -12.82 -21.84
N PRO A 38 -1.72 -11.85 -20.92
CA PRO A 38 -2.22 -12.15 -19.59
C PRO A 38 -3.65 -12.69 -19.63
N VAL A 39 -3.94 -13.71 -18.80
CA VAL A 39 -5.24 -14.38 -18.77
C VAL A 39 -5.77 -14.51 -17.34
N LEU A 40 -7.09 -14.39 -17.18
CA LEU A 40 -7.74 -14.61 -15.88
C LEU A 40 -7.58 -16.08 -15.47
N ALA A 41 -6.95 -16.31 -14.32
CA ALA A 41 -6.79 -17.64 -13.74
C ALA A 41 -7.92 -17.96 -12.76
N GLY A 42 -8.31 -17.03 -11.89
CA GLY A 42 -9.34 -17.25 -10.88
C GLY A 42 -9.90 -15.95 -10.30
N THR A 43 -10.98 -16.09 -9.54
CA THR A 43 -11.66 -14.96 -8.89
C THR A 43 -12.16 -15.35 -7.51
N TYR A 44 -11.92 -14.51 -6.51
CA TYR A 44 -12.60 -14.55 -5.22
C TYR A 44 -13.56 -13.36 -5.13
N VAL A 45 -14.87 -13.65 -5.05
CA VAL A 45 -15.90 -12.61 -4.92
C VAL A 45 -15.94 -12.12 -3.48
N SER A 46 -15.64 -10.85 -3.26
CA SER A 46 -15.72 -10.20 -1.95
C SER A 46 -17.11 -9.65 -1.69
N PRO A 47 -17.61 -9.68 -0.46
CA PRO A 47 -18.90 -9.05 -0.11
C PRO A 47 -18.84 -7.52 -0.08
N GLY A 48 -17.63 -6.93 0.06
CA GLY A 48 -17.38 -5.49 0.06
C GLY A 48 -16.35 -5.10 -1.01
N PHE A 49 -16.13 -3.80 -1.13
CA PHE A 49 -15.15 -3.24 -2.08
C PHE A 49 -13.73 -3.53 -1.59
N VAL A 50 -12.94 -4.21 -2.42
CA VAL A 50 -11.52 -4.46 -2.12
C VAL A 50 -10.73 -3.21 -2.50
N GLN A 51 -10.08 -2.61 -1.51
CA GLN A 51 -9.32 -1.36 -1.63
C GLN A 51 -7.80 -1.61 -1.70
N GLY A 52 -7.32 -2.65 -1.03
CA GLY A 52 -5.90 -2.98 -1.02
C GLY A 52 -5.67 -4.48 -1.05
N VAL A 53 -4.54 -4.90 -1.63
CA VAL A 53 -4.12 -6.29 -1.70
C VAL A 53 -2.62 -6.44 -1.47
N VAL A 54 -2.24 -7.37 -0.61
CA VAL A 54 -0.85 -7.83 -0.49
C VAL A 54 -0.80 -9.34 -0.48
N VAL A 55 0.26 -9.91 -1.02
CA VAL A 55 0.47 -11.36 -1.06
C VAL A 55 1.66 -11.73 -0.17
N SER A 56 1.44 -12.70 0.71
CA SER A 56 2.50 -13.29 1.52
C SER A 56 2.33 -14.80 1.59
N GLY A 57 3.32 -15.52 1.09
CA GLY A 57 3.28 -16.98 0.99
C GLY A 57 2.12 -17.46 0.10
N MET A 58 1.24 -18.27 0.69
CA MET A 58 0.08 -18.85 -0.01
C MET A 58 -1.21 -18.05 0.22
N TYR A 59 -1.12 -16.85 0.76
CA TYR A 59 -2.29 -16.05 1.10
C TYR A 59 -2.25 -14.67 0.47
N ALA A 60 -3.42 -14.22 -0.01
CA ALA A 60 -3.70 -12.83 -0.29
C ALA A 60 -4.46 -12.21 0.89
N TYR A 61 -3.97 -11.06 1.34
CA TYR A 61 -4.55 -10.25 2.41
C TYR A 61 -5.24 -9.06 1.75
N LEU A 62 -6.53 -8.92 1.97
CA LEU A 62 -7.37 -7.91 1.32
C LEU A 62 -7.86 -6.92 2.36
N ALA A 63 -7.58 -5.64 2.15
CA ALA A 63 -8.29 -4.56 2.83
C ALA A 63 -9.64 -4.37 2.14
N VAL A 64 -10.73 -4.59 2.87
CA VAL A 64 -12.09 -4.54 2.33
C VAL A 64 -12.88 -3.49 3.11
N GLY A 65 -13.44 -2.53 2.38
CA GLY A 65 -14.16 -1.41 2.98
C GLY A 65 -15.29 -1.83 3.92
N TYR A 66 -15.71 -0.88 4.74
CA TYR A 66 -16.70 -1.10 5.80
C TYR A 66 -17.94 -1.92 5.35
N PRO A 67 -18.41 -2.88 6.17
CA PRO A 67 -17.94 -3.25 7.52
C PRO A 67 -16.93 -4.41 7.57
N GLU A 68 -16.29 -4.75 6.47
CA GLU A 68 -15.64 -6.06 6.26
C GLU A 68 -14.22 -6.18 6.87
N GLY A 69 -13.40 -5.12 6.83
CA GLY A 69 -12.05 -5.11 7.39
C GLY A 69 -11.02 -5.94 6.63
N LEU A 70 -10.28 -6.83 7.30
CA LEU A 70 -9.25 -7.68 6.69
C LEU A 70 -9.81 -9.06 6.32
N ARG A 71 -9.59 -9.48 5.07
CA ARG A 71 -9.88 -10.83 4.60
C ARG A 71 -8.61 -11.53 4.16
N ILE A 72 -8.49 -12.82 4.50
CA ILE A 72 -7.35 -13.68 4.16
C ILE A 72 -7.85 -14.76 3.23
N VAL A 73 -7.33 -14.78 2.01
CA VAL A 73 -7.74 -15.68 0.93
C VAL A 73 -6.59 -16.62 0.62
N ASP A 74 -6.83 -17.92 0.67
CA ASP A 74 -5.88 -18.95 0.20
C ASP A 74 -5.80 -18.88 -1.33
N ILE A 75 -4.61 -18.65 -1.84
CA ILE A 75 -4.27 -18.56 -3.26
C ILE A 75 -3.30 -19.66 -3.70
N SER A 76 -3.13 -20.71 -2.90
CA SER A 76 -2.27 -21.86 -3.23
C SER A 76 -2.71 -22.55 -4.54
N ILE A 77 -3.98 -22.42 -4.87
CA ILE A 77 -4.55 -22.81 -6.17
C ILE A 77 -5.09 -21.56 -6.85
N PRO A 78 -4.29 -20.88 -7.71
CA PRO A 78 -4.65 -19.61 -8.30
C PRO A 78 -5.96 -19.60 -9.09
N SER A 79 -6.36 -20.74 -9.64
CA SER A 79 -7.64 -20.90 -10.35
C SER A 79 -8.86 -21.04 -9.43
N SER A 80 -8.65 -21.20 -8.12
CA SER A 80 -9.73 -21.40 -7.14
C SER A 80 -9.37 -20.76 -5.79
N PRO A 81 -9.24 -19.42 -5.72
CA PRO A 81 -8.95 -18.74 -4.48
C PRO A 81 -10.13 -18.87 -3.49
N VAL A 82 -9.84 -19.15 -2.21
CA VAL A 82 -10.85 -19.45 -1.18
C VAL A 82 -10.61 -18.62 0.08
N LEU A 83 -11.68 -18.06 0.65
CA LEU A 83 -11.62 -17.39 1.95
C LEU A 83 -11.15 -18.36 3.03
N THR A 84 -10.09 -17.99 3.76
CA THR A 84 -9.57 -18.74 4.89
C THR A 84 -10.07 -18.18 6.21
N GLY A 85 -10.04 -16.85 6.36
CA GLY A 85 -10.52 -16.16 7.57
C GLY A 85 -10.67 -14.67 7.35
N PHE A 86 -11.26 -14.00 8.33
CA PHE A 86 -11.46 -12.55 8.30
C PHE A 86 -11.53 -11.97 9.71
N VAL A 87 -11.32 -10.67 9.82
CA VAL A 87 -11.58 -9.87 11.01
C VAL A 87 -12.14 -8.52 10.60
N GLU A 88 -13.26 -8.13 11.19
CA GLU A 88 -13.83 -6.79 11.02
C GLU A 88 -12.95 -5.74 11.69
N THR A 89 -12.82 -4.57 11.07
CA THR A 89 -12.10 -3.43 11.63
C THR A 89 -13.06 -2.28 11.93
N PRO A 90 -12.70 -1.37 12.88
CA PRO A 90 -13.61 -0.29 13.27
C PRO A 90 -13.93 0.74 12.20
N GLY A 91 -12.98 0.94 11.26
CA GLY A 91 -13.04 1.96 10.22
C GLY A 91 -13.37 1.40 8.83
N ILE A 92 -12.76 2.00 7.83
CA ILE A 92 -12.82 1.57 6.43
C ILE A 92 -11.43 1.06 6.06
N ALA A 93 -11.24 -0.25 5.94
CA ALA A 93 -9.96 -0.81 5.57
C ALA A 93 -9.61 -0.42 4.12
N GLU A 94 -8.61 0.44 3.97
CA GLU A 94 -8.15 1.01 2.69
C GLU A 94 -6.87 0.32 2.19
N GLY A 95 -5.87 0.16 3.06
CA GLY A 95 -4.58 -0.43 2.72
C GLY A 95 -4.16 -1.53 3.70
N VAL A 96 -3.28 -2.42 3.25
CA VAL A 96 -2.75 -3.50 4.08
C VAL A 96 -1.29 -3.80 3.76
N ALA A 97 -0.49 -4.02 4.80
CA ALA A 97 0.87 -4.58 4.70
C ALA A 97 0.99 -5.80 5.60
N VAL A 98 1.90 -6.72 5.26
CA VAL A 98 2.15 -7.93 6.06
C VAL A 98 3.64 -8.02 6.38
N SER A 99 3.95 -8.21 7.64
CA SER A 99 5.31 -8.45 8.11
C SER A 99 5.31 -9.49 9.23
N GLY A 100 6.04 -10.58 9.04
CA GLY A 100 6.10 -11.68 9.99
C GLY A 100 4.71 -12.25 10.32
N ASP A 101 4.37 -12.23 11.60
CA ASP A 101 3.14 -12.79 12.16
C ASP A 101 1.94 -11.84 12.09
N TYR A 102 2.10 -10.64 11.52
CA TYR A 102 1.12 -9.58 11.62
C TYR A 102 0.76 -8.97 10.26
N ALA A 103 -0.51 -8.64 10.11
CA ALA A 103 -1.01 -7.73 9.10
C ALA A 103 -1.31 -6.36 9.74
N TYR A 104 -0.93 -5.32 9.05
CA TYR A 104 -1.11 -3.92 9.42
C TYR A 104 -2.10 -3.31 8.46
N VAL A 105 -3.23 -2.86 8.98
CA VAL A 105 -4.34 -2.34 8.16
C VAL A 105 -4.47 -0.84 8.39
N ALA A 106 -4.34 -0.08 7.31
CA ALA A 106 -4.73 1.33 7.28
C ALA A 106 -6.26 1.38 7.21
N ASP A 107 -6.90 1.78 8.31
CA ASP A 107 -8.32 1.59 8.57
C ASP A 107 -9.13 2.89 8.47
N GLY A 108 -8.70 3.76 7.56
CA GLY A 108 -9.43 4.96 7.14
C GLY A 108 -9.78 5.91 8.27
N VAL A 109 -10.95 6.52 8.14
CA VAL A 109 -11.47 7.47 9.14
C VAL A 109 -11.81 6.72 10.42
N SER A 110 -11.32 7.20 11.55
CA SER A 110 -11.57 6.68 12.90
C SER A 110 -10.95 5.31 13.23
N GLY A 111 -10.30 4.66 12.27
CA GLY A 111 -9.64 3.37 12.50
C GLY A 111 -8.12 3.50 12.69
N GLY A 112 -7.49 4.45 12.00
CA GLY A 112 -6.03 4.63 12.04
C GLY A 112 -5.29 3.37 11.61
N LEU A 113 -4.31 2.90 12.40
CA LEU A 113 -3.62 1.64 12.19
C LEU A 113 -4.25 0.53 13.05
N GLN A 114 -4.66 -0.58 12.43
CA GLN A 114 -5.01 -1.82 13.12
C GLN A 114 -3.90 -2.84 12.93
N VAL A 115 -3.47 -3.47 14.02
CA VAL A 115 -2.48 -4.56 14.01
C VAL A 115 -3.19 -5.88 14.23
N VAL A 116 -3.16 -6.73 13.23
CA VAL A 116 -3.88 -8.01 13.23
C VAL A 116 -2.89 -9.17 13.28
N ARG A 117 -3.05 -10.06 14.24
CA ARG A 117 -2.28 -11.30 14.28
C ARG A 117 -2.82 -12.30 13.27
N VAL A 118 -1.93 -12.80 12.38
CA VAL A 118 -2.29 -13.66 11.25
C VAL A 118 -1.55 -15.00 11.22
N THR A 119 -0.91 -15.39 12.35
CA THR A 119 -0.24 -16.69 12.49
C THR A 119 -1.17 -17.87 12.25
N ASN A 120 -2.46 -17.72 12.55
CA ASN A 120 -3.51 -18.64 12.13
C ASN A 120 -4.44 -17.90 11.15
N PRO A 121 -4.24 -18.06 9.84
CA PRO A 121 -5.05 -17.36 8.83
C PRO A 121 -6.56 -17.63 8.91
N ALA A 122 -6.97 -18.77 9.52
CA ALA A 122 -8.38 -19.10 9.69
C ALA A 122 -9.05 -18.39 10.87
N ALA A 123 -8.26 -17.79 11.78
CA ALA A 123 -8.77 -17.09 12.96
C ALA A 123 -7.88 -15.87 13.26
N PRO A 124 -7.84 -14.86 12.36
CA PRO A 124 -7.12 -13.61 12.60
C PRO A 124 -7.83 -12.79 13.68
N TYR A 125 -7.06 -11.99 14.43
CA TYR A 125 -7.63 -11.10 15.45
C TYR A 125 -6.77 -9.86 15.66
N ILE A 126 -7.41 -8.74 16.00
CA ILE A 126 -6.74 -7.48 16.32
C ILE A 126 -6.02 -7.63 17.66
N VAL A 127 -4.72 -7.30 17.69
CA VAL A 127 -3.88 -7.33 18.91
C VAL A 127 -3.59 -5.93 19.42
N GLY A 128 -3.58 -4.93 18.56
CA GLY A 128 -3.30 -3.54 18.89
C GLY A 128 -3.85 -2.59 17.85
N SER A 129 -3.96 -1.33 18.22
CA SER A 129 -4.41 -0.26 17.31
C SER A 129 -3.88 1.09 17.77
N LEU A 130 -3.72 2.00 16.81
CA LEU A 130 -3.41 3.40 17.08
C LEU A 130 -4.22 4.28 16.12
N ASN A 131 -5.07 5.14 16.69
CA ASN A 131 -5.80 6.09 15.87
C ASN A 131 -4.86 7.21 15.39
N THR A 132 -4.97 7.59 14.12
CA THR A 132 -4.20 8.67 13.51
C THR A 132 -5.08 9.92 13.33
N PRO A 133 -4.49 11.13 13.23
CA PRO A 133 -5.26 12.36 13.11
C PRO A 133 -6.04 12.51 11.81
N GLY A 134 -5.53 11.92 10.71
CA GLY A 134 -6.08 12.03 9.37
C GLY A 134 -6.93 10.83 8.95
N ILE A 135 -6.79 10.45 7.70
CA ILE A 135 -7.43 9.27 7.10
C ILE A 135 -6.32 8.29 6.72
N ALA A 136 -6.17 7.20 7.47
CA ALA A 136 -5.17 6.19 7.17
C ALA A 136 -5.53 5.44 5.87
N ILE A 137 -4.83 5.74 4.76
CA ILE A 137 -5.14 5.24 3.41
C ILE A 137 -4.24 4.06 3.05
N ALA A 138 -2.93 4.19 3.27
CA ALA A 138 -1.97 3.16 2.94
C ALA A 138 -0.97 2.96 4.08
N VAL A 139 -0.33 1.80 4.11
CA VAL A 139 0.68 1.46 5.11
C VAL A 139 1.81 0.66 4.48
N ALA A 140 3.04 1.04 4.78
CA ALA A 140 4.24 0.25 4.53
C ALA A 140 4.91 -0.13 5.86
N VAL A 141 5.59 -1.27 5.89
CA VAL A 141 6.29 -1.73 7.10
C VAL A 141 7.76 -1.99 6.77
N ALA A 142 8.64 -1.39 7.57
CA ALA A 142 10.07 -1.65 7.48
C ALA A 142 10.68 -1.74 8.90
N GLY A 143 11.33 -2.86 9.19
CA GLY A 143 11.87 -3.12 10.51
C GLY A 143 10.79 -3.11 11.60
N SER A 144 10.98 -2.27 12.60
CA SER A 144 10.06 -2.10 13.74
C SER A 144 9.10 -0.92 13.56
N TYR A 145 8.95 -0.40 12.34
CA TYR A 145 8.12 0.78 12.09
C TYR A 145 7.08 0.52 11.01
N ALA A 146 5.87 1.04 11.25
CA ALA A 146 4.83 1.19 10.24
C ALA A 146 4.78 2.66 9.79
N TYR A 147 4.75 2.86 8.49
CA TYR A 147 4.68 4.15 7.82
C TYR A 147 3.29 4.27 7.23
N VAL A 148 2.46 5.15 7.80
CA VAL A 148 1.05 5.31 7.41
C VAL A 148 0.89 6.59 6.59
N ALA A 149 0.38 6.44 5.38
CA ALA A 149 -0.13 7.54 4.59
C ALA A 149 -1.48 7.98 5.19
N ASP A 150 -1.47 9.10 5.92
CA ASP A 150 -2.58 9.52 6.77
C ASP A 150 -3.43 10.64 6.12
N GLY A 151 -3.43 10.68 4.80
CA GLY A 151 -4.28 11.55 3.99
C GLY A 151 -4.06 13.04 4.21
N GLU A 152 -5.15 13.80 4.02
CA GLU A 152 -5.21 15.24 4.29
C GLU A 152 -5.10 15.49 5.80
N ASP A 153 -4.36 16.51 6.20
CA ASP A 153 -4.05 16.87 7.59
C ASP A 153 -3.17 15.87 8.38
N GLY A 154 -3.05 14.62 7.91
CA GLY A 154 -2.25 13.58 8.56
C GLY A 154 -0.81 13.51 8.06
N GLY A 155 -0.61 13.64 6.75
CA GLY A 155 0.70 13.49 6.12
C GLY A 155 1.25 12.07 6.21
N LEU A 156 2.54 11.93 6.55
CA LEU A 156 3.14 10.64 6.91
C LEU A 156 3.19 10.50 8.42
N ARG A 157 2.68 9.37 8.95
CA ARG A 157 2.86 8.96 10.35
C ARG A 157 3.82 7.79 10.43
N VAL A 158 4.78 7.86 11.34
CA VAL A 158 5.71 6.76 11.65
C VAL A 158 5.37 6.21 13.01
N LEU A 159 4.99 4.94 13.05
CA LEU A 159 4.52 4.26 14.24
C LEU A 159 5.50 3.17 14.63
N ASP A 160 6.00 3.18 15.86
CA ASP A 160 6.79 2.09 16.43
C ASP A 160 5.84 0.92 16.72
N ILE A 161 6.12 -0.19 16.08
CA ILE A 161 5.38 -1.46 16.16
C ILE A 161 6.22 -2.58 16.76
N SER A 162 7.30 -2.25 17.47
CA SER A 162 8.16 -3.22 18.16
C SER A 162 7.38 -4.04 19.19
N ASP A 163 6.37 -3.43 19.82
CA ASP A 163 5.31 -4.12 20.54
C ASP A 163 4.00 -4.01 19.73
N PRO A 164 3.64 -5.05 18.95
CA PRO A 164 2.45 -5.02 18.12
C PRO A 164 1.12 -4.82 18.86
N ALA A 165 1.10 -5.10 20.18
CA ALA A 165 -0.08 -4.91 21.02
C ALA A 165 -0.26 -3.44 21.45
N ASN A 166 0.83 -2.66 21.46
CA ASN A 166 0.86 -1.27 21.91
C ASN A 166 1.64 -0.39 20.93
N PRO A 167 1.16 -0.20 19.70
CA PRO A 167 1.83 0.70 18.75
C PRO A 167 1.80 2.14 19.26
N VAL A 168 2.89 2.88 19.05
CA VAL A 168 3.03 4.28 19.48
C VAL A 168 3.57 5.15 18.34
N GLU A 169 3.17 6.41 18.27
CA GLU A 169 3.72 7.33 17.28
C GLU A 169 5.18 7.67 17.64
N ALA A 170 6.08 7.42 16.69
CA ALA A 170 7.50 7.74 16.78
C ALA A 170 7.83 9.09 16.14
N GLY A 171 7.09 9.47 15.08
CA GLY A 171 7.24 10.74 14.41
C GLY A 171 6.23 10.95 13.30
N SER A 172 6.24 12.15 12.74
CA SER A 172 5.33 12.52 11.65
C SER A 172 5.93 13.60 10.76
N TYR A 173 5.41 13.68 9.52
CA TYR A 173 5.75 14.73 8.58
C TYR A 173 4.49 15.17 7.83
N ILE A 174 4.12 16.44 7.96
CA ILE A 174 2.97 17.02 7.27
C ILE A 174 3.40 17.51 5.89
N THR A 175 2.74 17.03 4.85
CA THR A 175 2.97 17.44 3.47
C THR A 175 2.01 18.56 3.06
N PRO A 176 2.31 19.32 2.00
CA PRO A 176 1.37 20.32 1.47
C PRO A 176 0.11 19.73 0.82
N GLY A 177 0.17 18.47 0.39
CA GLY A 177 -0.94 17.78 -0.26
C GLY A 177 -1.67 16.83 0.68
N SER A 178 -2.05 15.68 0.13
CA SER A 178 -2.69 14.59 0.87
C SER A 178 -1.95 13.31 0.53
N VAL A 179 -1.22 12.74 1.48
CA VAL A 179 -0.44 11.53 1.26
C VAL A 179 -1.39 10.36 1.05
N HIS A 180 -1.36 9.80 -0.17
CA HIS A 180 -2.26 8.72 -0.58
C HIS A 180 -1.61 7.34 -0.52
N ASP A 181 -0.29 7.28 -0.79
CA ASP A 181 0.43 6.02 -0.74
C ASP A 181 1.88 6.24 -0.28
N VAL A 182 2.48 5.20 0.27
CA VAL A 182 3.84 5.23 0.81
C VAL A 182 4.60 3.96 0.49
N ALA A 183 5.82 4.10 0.00
CA ALA A 183 6.77 3.01 -0.14
C ALA A 183 8.06 3.33 0.62
N VAL A 184 8.72 2.31 1.16
CA VAL A 184 9.95 2.47 1.94
C VAL A 184 11.08 1.66 1.29
N LEU A 185 12.24 2.30 1.14
CA LEU A 185 13.46 1.64 0.68
C LEU A 185 14.66 2.19 1.45
N GLY A 186 15.32 1.33 2.22
CA GLY A 186 16.43 1.73 3.09
C GLY A 186 15.99 2.81 4.09
N ASP A 187 16.72 3.91 4.13
CA ASP A 187 16.47 5.02 5.03
C ASP A 187 15.55 6.10 4.41
N TYR A 188 14.81 5.75 3.36
CA TYR A 188 13.94 6.71 2.67
C TYR A 188 12.49 6.23 2.59
N ALA A 189 11.56 7.15 2.84
CA ALA A 189 10.15 7.01 2.52
C ALA A 189 9.80 7.84 1.28
N PHE A 190 9.09 7.22 0.36
CA PHE A 190 8.60 7.79 -0.89
C PHE A 190 7.10 7.93 -0.80
N LEU A 191 6.58 9.13 -1.00
CA LEU A 191 5.17 9.45 -0.80
C LEU A 191 4.52 9.87 -2.12
N ALA A 192 3.38 9.27 -2.42
CA ALA A 192 2.47 9.79 -3.43
C ALA A 192 1.58 10.86 -2.78
N ASP A 193 1.92 12.13 -3.03
CA ASP A 193 1.29 13.29 -2.41
C ASP A 193 0.37 13.99 -3.43
N ARG A 194 -0.93 13.94 -3.21
CA ARG A 194 -1.97 14.43 -4.14
C ARG A 194 -1.99 15.95 -4.25
N TYR A 195 -2.95 16.45 -5.04
CA TYR A 195 -3.24 17.86 -5.26
C TYR A 195 -2.07 18.63 -5.90
N GLY A 196 -1.40 17.99 -6.90
CA GLY A 196 -0.28 18.60 -7.62
C GLY A 196 1.03 18.60 -6.84
N SER A 197 1.10 17.94 -5.70
CA SER A 197 2.33 17.83 -4.91
C SER A 197 3.28 16.74 -5.44
N GLY A 198 2.75 15.67 -6.04
CA GLY A 198 3.51 14.64 -6.75
C GLY A 198 4.27 13.68 -5.86
N LEU A 199 5.56 13.46 -6.14
CA LEU A 199 6.45 12.63 -5.34
C LEU A 199 7.14 13.47 -4.26
N ARG A 200 7.16 12.95 -3.02
CA ARG A 200 8.04 13.45 -1.96
C ARG A 200 8.91 12.34 -1.42
N VAL A 201 10.14 12.68 -1.08
CA VAL A 201 11.11 11.72 -0.49
C VAL A 201 11.57 12.28 0.84
N LEU A 202 11.40 11.46 1.87
CA LEU A 202 11.81 11.80 3.22
C LEU A 202 12.95 10.90 3.67
N ASP A 203 13.95 11.47 4.34
CA ASP A 203 14.89 10.72 5.16
C ASP A 203 14.17 10.29 6.44
N ILE A 204 14.14 8.97 6.65
CA ILE A 204 13.52 8.30 7.79
C ILE A 204 14.54 7.56 8.67
N SER A 205 15.84 7.80 8.48
CA SER A 205 16.92 7.19 9.28
C SER A 205 16.77 7.46 10.78
N ASN A 206 16.14 8.59 11.12
CA ASN A 206 15.72 8.89 12.49
C ASN A 206 14.19 9.10 12.51
N PRO A 207 13.40 8.10 12.92
CA PRO A 207 11.93 8.17 12.91
C PRO A 207 11.34 9.33 13.69
N ALA A 208 12.04 9.86 14.70
CA ALA A 208 11.60 11.01 15.49
C ALA A 208 11.87 12.38 14.80
N HIS A 209 12.66 12.39 13.73
CA HIS A 209 13.10 13.64 13.07
C HIS A 209 13.15 13.42 11.55
N LEU A 210 11.99 13.33 10.93
CA LEU A 210 11.88 13.18 9.48
C LEU A 210 12.26 14.48 8.77
N SER A 211 12.95 14.37 7.63
CA SER A 211 13.27 15.54 6.80
C SER A 211 13.03 15.26 5.33
N GLU A 212 12.46 16.22 4.61
CA GLU A 212 12.33 16.11 3.16
C GLU A 212 13.69 16.29 2.50
N VAL A 213 14.08 15.31 1.70
CA VAL A 213 15.35 15.31 0.96
C VAL A 213 15.15 15.45 -0.54
N GLY A 214 13.92 15.37 -1.03
CA GLY A 214 13.61 15.56 -2.42
C GLY A 214 12.12 15.58 -2.72
N PHE A 215 11.76 16.25 -3.80
CA PHE A 215 10.39 16.22 -4.31
C PHE A 215 10.37 16.32 -5.83
N TYR A 216 9.31 15.81 -6.44
CA TYR A 216 9.04 15.93 -7.86
C TYR A 216 7.57 16.29 -8.06
N PRO A 217 7.26 17.52 -8.45
CA PRO A 217 5.88 17.94 -8.66
C PRO A 217 5.31 17.29 -9.94
N THR A 218 4.08 16.84 -9.87
CA THR A 218 3.35 16.30 -11.02
C THR A 218 2.16 17.19 -11.37
N ALA A 219 1.64 17.03 -12.58
CA ALA A 219 0.49 17.82 -13.02
C ALA A 219 -0.86 17.22 -12.59
N GLY A 220 -0.85 15.98 -12.11
CA GLY A 220 -2.04 15.24 -11.70
C GLY A 220 -2.07 14.96 -10.20
N ASP A 221 -2.88 13.97 -9.84
CA ASP A 221 -2.97 13.43 -8.50
C ASP A 221 -2.11 12.17 -8.41
N ALA A 222 -1.03 12.21 -7.64
CA ALA A 222 -0.24 11.03 -7.34
C ALA A 222 -1.02 10.13 -6.38
N LEU A 223 -1.38 8.92 -6.83
CA LEU A 223 -2.26 8.00 -6.12
C LEU A 223 -1.56 6.73 -5.64
N GLY A 224 -0.54 6.27 -6.34
CA GLY A 224 0.16 5.04 -5.99
C GLY A 224 1.65 5.16 -6.25
N ILE A 225 2.45 4.46 -5.45
CA ILE A 225 3.89 4.48 -5.55
C ILE A 225 4.50 3.09 -5.35
N ALA A 226 5.47 2.75 -6.17
CA ALA A 226 6.32 1.59 -5.97
C ALA A 226 7.77 1.97 -6.18
N VAL A 227 8.68 1.33 -5.45
CA VAL A 227 10.11 1.63 -5.52
C VAL A 227 10.93 0.37 -5.74
N THR A 228 12.01 0.53 -6.47
CA THR A 228 13.08 -0.46 -6.60
C THR A 228 14.40 0.21 -6.23
N ALA A 229 15.50 -0.54 -6.23
CA ALA A 229 16.82 0.02 -5.94
C ALA A 229 17.23 1.18 -6.87
N GLU A 230 16.66 1.28 -8.08
CA GLU A 230 17.04 2.27 -9.09
C GLU A 230 15.91 3.21 -9.48
N TYR A 231 14.64 2.79 -9.33
CA TYR A 231 13.51 3.52 -9.90
C TYR A 231 12.38 3.68 -8.91
N VAL A 232 11.71 4.82 -9.03
CA VAL A 232 10.42 5.14 -8.42
C VAL A 232 9.37 5.13 -9.52
N TYR A 233 8.31 4.39 -9.31
CA TYR A 233 7.14 4.30 -10.18
C TYR A 233 5.98 5.00 -9.50
N LEU A 234 5.49 6.08 -10.11
CA LEU A 234 4.42 6.90 -9.57
C LEU A 234 3.20 6.81 -10.49
N ALA A 235 2.09 6.33 -9.97
CA ALA A 235 0.81 6.37 -10.66
C ALA A 235 0.17 7.74 -10.45
N ASP A 236 0.16 8.55 -11.50
CA ASP A 236 -0.44 9.89 -11.50
C ASP A 236 -1.70 9.88 -12.36
N TYR A 237 -2.82 10.25 -11.77
CA TYR A 237 -4.14 10.13 -12.39
C TYR A 237 -4.23 10.78 -13.78
N ALA A 238 -3.69 11.99 -13.94
CA ALA A 238 -3.74 12.73 -15.20
C ALA A 238 -2.54 12.44 -16.11
N ALA A 239 -1.36 12.18 -15.53
CA ALA A 239 -0.12 11.96 -16.29
C ALA A 239 0.17 10.47 -16.56
N GLY A 240 -0.61 9.56 -15.99
CA GLY A 240 -0.41 8.12 -16.12
C GLY A 240 0.74 7.61 -15.26
N LEU A 241 1.60 6.75 -15.81
CA LEU A 241 2.76 6.22 -15.09
C LEU A 241 3.99 7.12 -15.30
N ILE A 242 4.52 7.64 -14.21
CA ILE A 242 5.78 8.40 -14.18
C ILE A 242 6.86 7.48 -13.61
N ILE A 243 8.00 7.38 -14.29
CA ILE A 243 9.15 6.61 -13.84
C ILE A 243 10.30 7.58 -13.60
N LEU A 244 10.80 7.59 -12.38
CA LEU A 244 11.90 8.44 -11.94
C LEU A 244 13.07 7.56 -11.52
N ARG A 245 14.30 7.98 -11.81
CA ARG A 245 15.49 7.33 -11.29
C ARG A 245 15.90 8.01 -9.98
N PHE A 246 16.09 7.22 -8.95
CA PHE A 246 16.62 7.67 -7.66
C PHE A 246 18.12 7.35 -7.58
N SER A 247 18.96 8.35 -7.32
CA SER A 247 20.36 8.17 -7.00
C SER A 247 20.61 8.73 -5.61
N GLY A 248 20.66 7.85 -4.60
CA GLY A 248 20.87 8.23 -3.20
C GLY A 248 22.27 8.70 -2.83
N ASP A 249 23.22 8.70 -3.77
CA ASP A 249 24.66 8.95 -3.50
C ASP A 249 25.13 10.38 -3.79
N GLU A 250 24.26 11.27 -4.26
CA GLU A 250 24.63 12.67 -4.54
C GLU A 250 24.07 13.60 -3.44
N PRO A 251 24.83 14.62 -3.01
CA PRO A 251 24.42 15.53 -1.92
C PRO A 251 23.20 16.43 -2.23
N GLU A 252 22.71 16.39 -3.46
CA GLU A 252 21.44 16.94 -3.90
C GLU A 252 20.76 15.83 -4.74
N PRO A 253 19.49 15.47 -4.49
CA PRO A 253 18.81 14.45 -5.28
C PRO A 253 18.65 14.93 -6.72
N ASN A 254 19.59 14.54 -7.58
CA ASN A 254 19.49 14.77 -9.02
C ASN A 254 18.52 13.76 -9.63
N TRP A 255 17.27 14.15 -9.78
CA TRP A 255 16.27 13.38 -10.50
C TRP A 255 16.60 13.38 -11.99
N VAL A 256 17.03 12.23 -12.50
CA VAL A 256 17.15 12.02 -13.95
C VAL A 256 15.82 11.52 -14.47
N TYR A 257 15.14 12.36 -15.21
CA TYR A 257 13.88 12.11 -15.86
C TYR A 257 14.00 10.98 -16.89
N LEU A 258 13.26 9.92 -16.73
CA LEU A 258 12.90 8.99 -17.79
C LEU A 258 11.37 8.95 -17.85
N ALA A 259 10.78 9.95 -18.51
CA ALA A 259 9.36 9.92 -18.81
C ALA A 259 9.09 8.85 -19.86
N LEU A 260 8.71 7.65 -19.45
CA LEU A 260 8.09 6.68 -20.33
C LEU A 260 6.56 6.83 -20.14
N VAL A 261 5.98 7.76 -20.88
CA VAL A 261 4.51 7.84 -21.00
C VAL A 261 4.09 6.69 -21.90
N MET A 262 3.64 5.59 -21.32
CA MET A 262 2.88 4.59 -22.07
C MET A 262 1.44 5.07 -22.20
N LYS A 263 1.06 5.41 -23.45
CA LYS A 263 -0.32 5.70 -23.83
C LYS A 263 -1.14 4.43 -23.93
#